data_d28a6409705bfaa1708445a6b2fe3aea
#
_entry.id   d28a6409705bfaa1708445a6b2fe3aea
#
_cell.length_a   1.000
_cell.length_b   1.000
_cell.length_c   1.000
_cell.angle_alpha   90.00
_cell.angle_beta   90.00
_cell.angle_gamma   90.00
#
_symmetry.space_group_name_H-M   'P 1'
#
loop_
_entity.id
_entity.type
_entity.pdbx_description
1 polymer ?
#
loop_
_entity_poly.entity_id
_entity_poly.type
_entity_poly.pdbx_seq_one_letter_code
_entity_poly.pdbx_strand_id
1 'polypeptide(L)'
;MRHERVGHTLQASALVNEAYLRLIQIKQVQWHDRVHFIAMASRIMRRILVEAARAKGFHKRGAGAQKVSLDEALLVQEGPSPDFVALDMALSALEKVDPRKCKVVEMRFFGGLSVEETAEALHVSAGTIMRDWRLAKSWLARELEGLQHHDA
;
A
#
# COMPACT_ATOMS: atom_id res chain seq x y z
N MET A 1 12.55 14.46 -15.09
CA MET A 1 11.88 14.61 -13.90
C MET A 1 11.95 13.46 -12.97
N ARG A 2 12.50 13.73 -11.83
CA ARG A 2 12.64 12.68 -10.88
C ARG A 2 11.31 12.21 -10.33
N HIS A 3 10.28 13.06 -10.45
CA HIS A 3 8.97 12.62 -10.06
C HIS A 3 8.52 11.40 -10.81
N GLU A 4 8.94 11.30 -12.05
CA GLU A 4 8.45 10.23 -12.88
C GLU A 4 8.94 8.89 -12.41
N ARG A 5 10.13 8.86 -11.83
CA ARG A 5 10.68 7.58 -11.45
C ARG A 5 10.00 6.99 -10.24
N VAL A 6 9.91 7.77 -9.18
CA VAL A 6 9.14 7.35 -8.02
C VAL A 6 7.67 7.29 -8.40
N GLY A 7 7.27 8.29 -9.16
CA GLY A 7 5.89 8.44 -9.49
C GLY A 7 5.34 7.37 -10.39
N HIS A 8 6.18 6.66 -11.14
CA HIS A 8 5.63 5.65 -12.01
C HIS A 8 4.82 4.62 -11.25
N THR A 9 5.37 4.07 -10.18
CA THR A 9 4.65 3.08 -9.42
C THR A 9 3.54 3.70 -8.60
N LEU A 10 3.84 4.84 -7.97
CA LEU A 10 2.80 5.53 -7.21
C LEU A 10 1.73 6.11 -8.13
N GLN A 11 2.12 6.53 -9.32
CA GLN A 11 1.16 6.98 -10.30
C GLN A 11 0.27 5.86 -10.78
N ALA A 12 0.81 4.67 -10.93
CA ALA A 12 0.00 3.53 -11.33
C ALA A 12 -1.10 3.30 -10.30
N SER A 13 -0.74 3.35 -9.03
CA SER A 13 -1.73 3.21 -7.97
C SER A 13 -2.76 4.33 -8.04
N ALA A 14 -2.30 5.57 -8.23
CA ALA A 14 -3.20 6.70 -8.30
C ALA A 14 -4.11 6.60 -9.51
N LEU A 15 -3.58 6.16 -10.64
CA LEU A 15 -4.40 6.02 -11.83
C LEU A 15 -5.46 4.95 -11.68
N VAL A 16 -5.10 3.82 -11.10
CA VAL A 16 -6.06 2.75 -10.84
C VAL A 16 -7.14 3.25 -9.91
N ASN A 17 -6.72 3.92 -8.84
CA ASN A 17 -7.64 4.49 -7.88
C ASN A 17 -8.56 5.50 -8.54
N GLU A 18 -8.01 6.37 -9.37
CA GLU A 18 -8.78 7.37 -10.07
C GLU A 18 -9.77 6.74 -11.03
N ALA A 19 -9.36 5.70 -11.73
CA ALA A 19 -10.25 5.01 -12.64
C ALA A 19 -11.44 4.43 -11.89
N TYR A 20 -11.19 3.81 -10.75
CA TYR A 20 -12.27 3.29 -9.92
C TYR A 20 -13.19 4.39 -9.43
N LEU A 21 -12.60 5.50 -8.99
CA LEU A 21 -13.40 6.62 -8.52
C LEU A 21 -14.29 7.16 -9.64
N ARG A 22 -13.76 7.26 -10.83
CA ARG A 22 -14.55 7.74 -11.96
C ARG A 22 -15.69 6.81 -12.30
N LEU A 23 -15.42 5.51 -12.29
CA LEU A 23 -16.46 4.54 -12.56
C LEU A 23 -17.58 4.65 -11.55
N ILE A 24 -17.21 4.81 -10.29
CA ILE A 24 -18.18 4.92 -9.23
C ILE A 24 -19.01 6.19 -9.38
N GLN A 25 -18.36 7.29 -9.73
CA GLN A 25 -19.04 8.55 -9.89
C GLN A 25 -20.02 8.51 -11.07
N ILE A 26 -19.60 7.88 -12.15
CA ILE A 26 -20.48 7.76 -13.31
C ILE A 26 -21.73 7.00 -12.96
N LYS A 27 -21.59 6.00 -12.09
CA LYS A 27 -22.74 5.20 -11.67
C LYS A 27 -23.46 5.78 -10.49
N GLN A 28 -23.04 6.95 -10.01
CA GLN A 28 -23.68 7.63 -8.88
C GLN A 28 -23.78 6.76 -7.66
N VAL A 29 -22.68 6.09 -7.33
CA VAL A 29 -22.61 5.18 -6.21
C VAL A 29 -22.52 5.97 -4.91
N GLN A 30 -23.18 5.49 -3.87
CA GLN A 30 -23.14 6.11 -2.55
C GLN A 30 -21.73 6.10 -1.98
N TRP A 31 -21.49 7.03 -1.04
CA TRP A 31 -20.15 7.17 -0.46
C TRP A 31 -19.69 5.87 0.19
N HIS A 32 -20.54 5.24 0.97
CA HIS A 32 -20.08 4.02 1.67
C HIS A 32 -19.91 2.85 0.70
N ASP A 33 -20.69 2.82 -0.38
CA ASP A 33 -20.48 1.80 -1.40
C ASP A 33 -19.14 1.99 -2.09
N ARG A 34 -18.77 3.24 -2.33
CA ARG A 34 -17.48 3.55 -2.92
C ARG A 34 -16.35 3.10 -2.00
N VAL A 35 -16.49 3.36 -0.70
CA VAL A 35 -15.49 2.99 0.26
C VAL A 35 -15.31 1.47 0.28
N HIS A 36 -16.41 0.73 0.30
CA HIS A 36 -16.34 -0.72 0.31
C HIS A 36 -15.75 -1.26 -0.98
N PHE A 37 -16.09 -0.65 -2.10
CA PHE A 37 -15.54 -1.06 -3.37
C PHE A 37 -14.02 -0.87 -3.39
N ILE A 38 -13.55 0.29 -2.95
CA ILE A 38 -12.12 0.56 -2.94
C ILE A 38 -11.41 -0.33 -1.94
N ALA A 39 -12.06 -0.60 -0.80
CA ALA A 39 -11.48 -1.49 0.17
C ALA A 39 -11.23 -2.88 -0.41
N MET A 40 -12.20 -3.39 -1.17
CA MET A 40 -12.02 -4.67 -1.82
C MET A 40 -10.96 -4.62 -2.91
N ALA A 41 -10.91 -3.51 -3.62
CA ALA A 41 -9.98 -3.37 -4.73
C ALA A 41 -8.54 -3.14 -4.25
N SER A 42 -8.35 -2.77 -3.00
CA SER A 42 -7.02 -2.44 -2.50
C SER A 42 -6.05 -3.63 -2.63
N ARG A 43 -6.54 -4.84 -2.45
CA ARG A 43 -5.69 -6.01 -2.60
C ARG A 43 -5.31 -6.22 -4.06
N ILE A 44 -6.21 -5.92 -4.97
CA ILE A 44 -5.91 -6.00 -6.39
C ILE A 44 -4.87 -4.95 -6.76
N MET A 45 -5.02 -3.75 -6.23
CA MET A 45 -4.03 -2.69 -6.46
C MET A 45 -2.66 -3.09 -5.93
N ARG A 46 -2.63 -3.70 -4.75
CA ARG A 46 -1.39 -4.20 -4.20
C ARG A 46 -0.74 -5.19 -5.16
N ARG A 47 -1.52 -6.12 -5.67
CA ARG A 47 -1.00 -7.13 -6.58
C ARG A 47 -0.46 -6.51 -7.85
N ILE A 48 -1.18 -5.54 -8.41
CA ILE A 48 -0.74 -4.89 -9.63
C ILE A 48 0.60 -4.20 -9.42
N LEU A 49 0.74 -3.48 -8.32
CA LEU A 49 1.97 -2.76 -8.04
C LEU A 49 3.14 -3.71 -7.78
N VAL A 50 2.87 -4.80 -7.08
CA VAL A 50 3.91 -5.78 -6.79
C VAL A 50 4.38 -6.46 -8.07
N GLU A 51 3.47 -6.80 -8.95
CA GLU A 51 3.85 -7.43 -10.20
C GLU A 51 4.64 -6.47 -11.07
N ALA A 52 4.25 -5.21 -11.08
CA ALA A 52 5.01 -4.20 -11.81
C ALA A 52 6.41 -4.04 -11.22
N ALA A 53 6.51 -4.07 -9.91
CA ALA A 53 7.80 -3.95 -9.26
C ALA A 53 8.69 -5.15 -9.55
N ARG A 54 8.11 -6.33 -9.60
CA ARG A 54 8.88 -7.52 -9.93
C ARG A 54 9.43 -7.46 -11.33
N ALA A 55 8.62 -7.00 -12.26
CA ALA A 55 9.07 -6.85 -13.64
C ALA A 55 10.22 -5.86 -13.74
N LYS A 56 10.10 -4.75 -13.02
CA LYS A 56 11.19 -3.78 -13.00
C LYS A 56 12.42 -4.30 -12.30
N GLY A 57 12.22 -5.01 -11.21
CA GLY A 57 13.33 -5.57 -10.45
C GLY A 57 14.15 -6.54 -11.24
N PHE A 58 13.51 -7.24 -12.15
CA PHE A 58 14.20 -8.18 -13.01
C PHE A 58 15.26 -7.48 -13.83
N HIS A 59 14.94 -6.30 -14.34
CA HIS A 59 15.86 -5.56 -15.17
C HIS A 59 16.86 -4.76 -14.36
N LYS A 60 16.54 -4.46 -13.14
CA LYS A 60 17.39 -3.63 -12.31
C LYS A 60 18.02 -4.40 -11.17
N ARG A 61 18.18 -5.67 -11.37
CA ARG A 61 18.81 -6.47 -10.34
C ARG A 61 20.19 -5.92 -10.07
N GLY A 62 20.54 -5.81 -8.82
CA GLY A 62 21.83 -5.27 -8.45
C GLY A 62 21.81 -3.79 -8.18
N ALA A 63 20.82 -3.09 -8.70
CA ALA A 63 20.67 -1.70 -8.30
C ALA A 63 20.35 -1.60 -6.82
N GLY A 64 20.17 -2.72 -6.17
CA GLY A 64 19.96 -2.72 -4.75
C GLY A 64 18.56 -2.31 -4.38
N ALA A 65 17.92 -3.12 -3.60
CA ALA A 65 16.65 -2.71 -3.03
C ALA A 65 16.93 -1.58 -2.09
N GLN A 66 16.27 -0.47 -2.28
CA GLN A 66 16.47 0.67 -1.43
C GLN A 66 15.58 0.54 -0.22
N LYS A 67 16.16 0.89 0.91
CA LYS A 67 15.43 0.85 2.14
C LYS A 67 14.38 1.94 2.12
N VAL A 68 13.14 1.56 2.34
CA VAL A 68 12.03 2.50 2.29
C VAL A 68 11.25 2.37 3.57
N SER A 69 11.10 3.48 4.26
CA SER A 69 10.22 3.56 5.40
C SER A 69 8.78 3.64 4.90
N LEU A 70 7.88 2.98 5.57
CA LEU A 70 6.47 3.04 5.18
C LEU A 70 5.96 4.47 5.26
N ASP A 71 6.42 5.22 6.26
CA ASP A 71 6.03 6.62 6.37
C ASP A 71 6.56 7.42 5.21
N GLU A 72 7.77 7.16 4.78
CA GLU A 72 8.34 7.86 3.64
C GLU A 72 7.55 7.56 2.38
N ALA A 73 7.15 6.33 2.20
CA ALA A 73 6.38 5.97 1.02
C ALA A 73 5.04 6.68 1.00
N LEU A 74 4.48 6.96 2.16
CA LEU A 74 3.19 7.64 2.24
C LEU A 74 3.31 9.14 2.14
N LEU A 75 4.37 9.72 2.69
CA LEU A 75 4.50 11.17 2.79
C LEU A 75 5.32 11.77 1.68
N VAL A 76 6.34 11.07 1.24
CA VAL A 76 7.29 11.60 0.27
C VAL A 76 7.04 10.93 -1.06
N GLN A 77 6.63 11.71 -2.03
CA GLN A 77 6.41 11.17 -3.35
C GLN A 77 7.61 11.31 -4.25
N GLU A 78 8.63 11.96 -3.75
CA GLU A 78 9.91 12.07 -4.44
C GLU A 78 10.89 11.19 -3.74
N GLY A 79 11.90 10.78 -4.47
CA GLY A 79 12.88 9.90 -3.91
C GLY A 79 12.78 8.52 -4.51
N PRO A 80 13.43 7.54 -3.92
CA PRO A 80 13.44 6.19 -4.51
C PRO A 80 12.08 5.54 -4.45
N SER A 81 11.81 4.71 -5.45
CA SER A 81 10.56 3.97 -5.49
C SER A 81 10.50 3.01 -4.31
N PRO A 82 9.32 2.85 -3.73
CA PRO A 82 9.17 1.86 -2.66
C PRO A 82 9.48 0.46 -3.18
N ASP A 83 10.03 -0.36 -2.30
CA ASP A 83 10.28 -1.75 -2.61
C ASP A 83 9.00 -2.52 -2.34
N PHE A 84 8.15 -2.58 -3.34
CA PHE A 84 6.85 -3.23 -3.19
C PHE A 84 6.96 -4.73 -3.01
N VAL A 85 8.04 -5.33 -3.55
CA VAL A 85 8.21 -6.77 -3.38
C VAL A 85 8.51 -7.09 -1.93
N ALA A 86 9.43 -6.34 -1.32
CA ALA A 86 9.74 -6.56 0.09
C ALA A 86 8.54 -6.23 0.96
N LEU A 87 7.83 -5.16 0.63
CA LEU A 87 6.65 -4.80 1.39
C LEU A 87 5.58 -5.88 1.28
N ASP A 88 5.42 -6.46 0.10
CA ASP A 88 4.45 -7.53 -0.09
C ASP A 88 4.79 -8.73 0.77
N MET A 89 6.07 -9.09 0.83
CA MET A 89 6.49 -10.20 1.68
C MET A 89 6.20 -9.92 3.14
N ALA A 90 6.49 -8.69 3.56
CA ALA A 90 6.24 -8.30 4.94
C ALA A 90 4.74 -8.29 5.25
N LEU A 91 3.93 -7.83 4.31
CA LEU A 91 2.48 -7.82 4.50
C LEU A 91 1.92 -9.23 4.56
N SER A 92 2.46 -10.14 3.76
CA SER A 92 2.02 -11.51 3.81
C SER A 92 2.33 -12.14 5.17
N ALA A 93 3.48 -11.79 5.74
CA ALA A 93 3.81 -12.26 7.08
C ALA A 93 2.88 -11.63 8.12
N LEU A 94 2.58 -10.35 7.96
CA LEU A 94 1.68 -9.67 8.88
C LEU A 94 0.28 -10.28 8.83
N GLU A 95 -0.16 -10.68 7.65
CA GLU A 95 -1.49 -11.26 7.51
C GLU A 95 -1.63 -12.51 8.36
N LYS A 96 -0.56 -13.28 8.46
CA LYS A 96 -0.60 -14.49 9.28
C LYS A 96 -0.69 -14.18 10.76
N VAL A 97 -0.12 -13.07 11.18
CA VAL A 97 -0.11 -12.68 12.56
C VAL A 97 -1.37 -11.89 12.93
N ASP A 98 -1.77 -10.97 12.05
CA ASP A 98 -2.88 -10.07 12.35
C ASP A 98 -3.53 -9.64 11.04
N PRO A 99 -4.53 -10.41 10.58
CA PRO A 99 -5.17 -10.10 9.28
C PRO A 99 -5.77 -8.71 9.21
N ARG A 100 -6.33 -8.20 10.31
CA ARG A 100 -6.94 -6.88 10.27
C ARG A 100 -5.91 -5.80 10.02
N LYS A 101 -4.75 -5.90 10.68
CA LYS A 101 -3.69 -4.92 10.46
C LYS A 101 -3.20 -4.94 9.02
N CYS A 102 -3.12 -6.12 8.44
CA CYS A 102 -2.76 -6.21 7.03
C CYS A 102 -3.78 -5.50 6.15
N LYS A 103 -5.06 -5.69 6.43
CA LYS A 103 -6.11 -5.04 5.67
C LYS A 103 -6.05 -3.52 5.84
N VAL A 104 -5.76 -3.06 7.04
CA VAL A 104 -5.63 -1.62 7.27
C VAL A 104 -4.55 -1.04 6.37
N VAL A 105 -3.41 -1.71 6.29
CA VAL A 105 -2.33 -1.23 5.43
C VAL A 105 -2.74 -1.27 3.97
N GLU A 106 -3.36 -2.35 3.54
CA GLU A 106 -3.80 -2.44 2.16
C GLU A 106 -4.75 -1.31 1.80
N MET A 107 -5.72 -1.06 2.64
CA MET A 107 -6.72 -0.05 2.35
C MET A 107 -6.15 1.35 2.36
N ARG A 108 -5.27 1.64 3.31
CA ARG A 108 -4.73 2.97 3.44
C ARG A 108 -3.59 3.24 2.45
N PHE A 109 -2.68 2.28 2.31
CA PHE A 109 -1.51 2.51 1.47
C PHE A 109 -1.82 2.29 0.00
N PHE A 110 -2.46 1.19 -0.34
CA PHE A 110 -2.74 0.88 -1.74
C PHE A 110 -4.08 1.45 -2.18
N GLY A 111 -5.07 1.42 -1.32
CA GLY A 111 -6.38 1.94 -1.68
C GLY A 111 -6.55 3.42 -1.51
N GLY A 112 -5.69 4.05 -0.73
CA GLY A 112 -5.76 5.49 -0.51
C GLY A 112 -6.91 5.91 0.38
N LEU A 113 -7.43 5.02 1.20
CA LEU A 113 -8.55 5.36 2.06
C LEU A 113 -8.06 6.12 3.29
N SER A 114 -8.89 7.02 3.76
CA SER A 114 -8.62 7.74 4.99
C SER A 114 -8.84 6.83 6.19
N VAL A 115 -8.47 7.32 7.38
CA VAL A 115 -8.74 6.59 8.61
C VAL A 115 -10.23 6.32 8.75
N GLU A 116 -11.04 7.34 8.50
CA GLU A 116 -12.49 7.21 8.65
C GLU A 116 -13.07 6.25 7.63
N GLU A 117 -12.58 6.30 6.41
CA GLU A 117 -13.06 5.39 5.37
C GLU A 117 -12.66 3.96 5.67
N THR A 118 -11.45 3.77 6.16
CA THR A 118 -10.99 2.42 6.53
C THR A 118 -11.83 1.89 7.69
N ALA A 119 -12.13 2.75 8.65
CA ALA A 119 -12.96 2.37 9.79
C ALA A 119 -14.35 1.93 9.32
N GLU A 120 -14.90 2.67 8.37
CA GLU A 120 -16.19 2.32 7.80
C GLU A 120 -16.12 0.94 7.13
N ALA A 121 -15.09 0.71 6.34
CA ALA A 121 -14.96 -0.55 5.60
C ALA A 121 -14.81 -1.74 6.52
N LEU A 122 -14.11 -1.57 7.63
CA LEU A 122 -13.82 -2.67 8.54
C LEU A 122 -14.79 -2.74 9.71
N HIS A 123 -15.71 -1.78 9.82
CA HIS A 123 -16.70 -1.74 10.89
C HIS A 123 -16.06 -1.67 12.27
N VAL A 124 -15.06 -0.82 12.39
CA VAL A 124 -14.41 -0.56 13.67
C VAL A 124 -14.29 0.94 13.83
N SER A 125 -13.86 1.38 15.01
CA SER A 125 -13.74 2.81 15.26
C SER A 125 -12.50 3.38 14.59
N ALA A 126 -12.54 4.69 14.37
CA ALA A 126 -11.37 5.38 13.81
C ALA A 126 -10.16 5.23 14.73
N GLY A 127 -10.41 5.25 16.05
CA GLY A 127 -9.32 5.05 17.00
C GLY A 127 -8.65 3.69 16.84
N THR A 128 -9.45 2.66 16.58
CA THR A 128 -8.89 1.34 16.33
C THR A 128 -8.02 1.35 15.08
N ILE A 129 -8.46 2.03 14.03
CA ILE A 129 -7.68 2.10 12.80
C ILE A 129 -6.37 2.85 13.06
N MET A 130 -6.41 3.94 13.80
CA MET A 130 -5.19 4.69 14.08
C MET A 130 -4.20 3.84 14.86
N ARG A 131 -4.68 3.08 15.82
CA ARG A 131 -3.81 2.20 16.60
C ARG A 131 -3.25 1.09 15.72
N ASP A 132 -4.13 0.45 14.95
CA ASP A 132 -3.68 -0.63 14.06
C ASP A 132 -2.66 -0.12 13.05
N TRP A 133 -2.90 1.06 12.51
CA TRP A 133 -1.99 1.64 11.52
C TRP A 133 -0.61 1.88 12.11
N ARG A 134 -0.58 2.44 13.32
CA ARG A 134 0.68 2.73 13.98
C ARG A 134 1.43 1.43 14.31
N LEU A 135 0.72 0.45 14.83
CA LEU A 135 1.36 -0.82 15.19
C LEU A 135 1.81 -1.58 13.95
N ALA A 136 1.01 -1.52 12.90
CA ALA A 136 1.38 -2.19 11.66
C ALA A 136 2.63 -1.56 11.05
N LYS A 137 2.73 -0.25 11.08
CA LYS A 137 3.92 0.41 10.54
C LYS A 137 5.17 0.01 11.30
N SER A 138 5.08 -0.03 12.61
CA SER A 138 6.22 -0.48 13.42
C SER A 138 6.60 -1.91 13.10
N TRP A 139 5.61 -2.76 13.00
CA TRP A 139 5.85 -4.17 12.72
C TRP A 139 6.49 -4.35 11.35
N LEU A 140 5.95 -3.66 10.36
CA LEU A 140 6.45 -3.76 9.00
C LEU A 140 7.86 -3.20 8.88
N ALA A 141 8.16 -2.11 9.56
CA ALA A 141 9.50 -1.55 9.53
C ALA A 141 10.52 -2.54 10.06
N ARG A 142 10.16 -3.22 11.14
CA ARG A 142 11.05 -4.23 11.72
C ARG A 142 11.22 -5.41 10.77
N GLU A 143 10.12 -5.82 10.16
CA GLU A 143 10.17 -6.95 9.24
C GLU A 143 11.01 -6.62 8.01
N LEU A 144 10.88 -5.41 7.50
CA LEU A 144 11.66 -4.98 6.34
C LEU A 144 13.14 -4.93 6.66
N GLU A 145 13.49 -4.50 7.86
CA GLU A 145 14.89 -4.53 8.30
C GLU A 145 15.42 -5.96 8.34
N GLY A 146 14.59 -6.87 8.83
CA GLY A 146 14.98 -8.26 8.89
C GLY A 146 15.24 -8.84 7.51
N LEU A 147 14.42 -8.49 6.56
CA LEU A 147 14.61 -8.98 5.20
C LEU A 147 15.90 -8.45 4.60
N GLN A 148 16.23 -7.19 4.87
CA GLN A 148 17.47 -6.63 4.36
C GLN A 148 18.68 -7.29 4.99
N HIS A 149 18.60 -7.59 6.26
CA HIS A 149 19.71 -8.25 6.93
C HIS A 149 19.91 -9.65 6.41
N HIS A 150 18.82 -10.32 6.06
CA HIS A 150 18.93 -11.67 5.52
C HIS A 150 19.62 -11.68 4.16
N ASP A 151 19.44 -10.61 3.41
CA ASP A 151 20.03 -10.53 2.09
C ASP A 151 21.51 -10.14 2.14
N ALA A 152 21.94 -9.68 3.28
CA ALA A 152 23.36 -9.36 3.43
C ALA A 152 24.15 -10.60 3.79
#